data_e3cc6a88fe370118de11dd294b6c3bc6
#
_entry.id   e3cc6a88fe370118de11dd294b6c3bc6
#
_cell.length_a   1.000
_cell.length_b   1.000
_cell.length_c   1.000
_cell.angle_alpha   90.00
_cell.angle_beta   90.00
_cell.angle_gamma   90.00
#
_symmetry.space_group_name_H-M   'P 1'
#
loop_
_entity.id
_entity.type
_entity.pdbx_description
1 polymer ?
#
loop_
_entity_poly.entity_id
_entity_poly.type
_entity_poly.pdbx_seq_one_letter_code
_entity_poly.pdbx_strand_id
1 'polypeptide(L)'
;MLNKQVRIVIFTALEVVTLVVWLALALTATDVLISILAIVVLIVGFTIEHLITFNVIHNRSLFDFRGLPVAQKAVVSLIETAIWVVWLVIARLDVFDGFEPVIAAVVLTGLLIIEHTLSDNVFTGKRLFGRIADRRTIGFSIIEGAGAAIWLALIDIDLALVGIAVLAVASFIEHNLAVNLALREDDETSAERSVGDSSRG
;
A
#
# COMPACT_ATOMS: atom_id res chain seq x y z
N MET A 1 -13.40 -15.89 -14.65
CA MET A 1 -12.63 -14.90 -13.82
C MET A 1 -12.58 -15.34 -12.38
N LEU A 2 -11.47 -15.09 -11.67
CA LEU A 2 -11.38 -15.35 -10.24
C LEU A 2 -12.34 -14.43 -9.47
N ASN A 3 -12.88 -14.93 -8.35
CA ASN A 3 -13.71 -14.13 -7.44
C ASN A 3 -12.89 -12.92 -6.94
N LYS A 4 -13.56 -11.77 -6.71
CA LYS A 4 -12.98 -10.53 -6.22
C LYS A 4 -12.13 -10.76 -4.95
N GLN A 5 -12.66 -11.52 -3.97
CA GLN A 5 -11.96 -11.79 -2.71
C GLN A 5 -10.66 -12.57 -2.93
N VAL A 6 -10.67 -13.56 -3.83
CA VAL A 6 -9.44 -14.31 -4.18
C VAL A 6 -8.40 -13.38 -4.81
N ARG A 7 -8.83 -12.43 -5.62
CA ARG A 7 -7.94 -11.46 -6.25
C ARG A 7 -7.32 -10.52 -5.21
N ILE A 8 -8.11 -10.06 -4.22
CA ILE A 8 -7.61 -9.24 -3.09
C ILE A 8 -6.58 -10.05 -2.28
N VAL A 9 -6.87 -11.31 -1.94
CA VAL A 9 -5.92 -12.17 -1.22
C VAL A 9 -4.59 -12.31 -1.99
N ILE A 10 -4.62 -12.42 -3.32
CA ILE A 10 -3.41 -12.59 -4.12
C ILE A 10 -2.50 -11.35 -4.03
N PHE A 11 -3.03 -10.15 -4.21
CA PHE A 11 -2.16 -8.98 -4.15
C PHE A 11 -1.78 -8.59 -2.72
N THR A 12 -2.65 -8.81 -1.71
CA THR A 12 -2.28 -8.70 -0.30
C THR A 12 -1.12 -9.65 0.05
N ALA A 13 -1.18 -10.91 -0.41
CA ALA A 13 -0.10 -11.85 -0.18
C ALA A 13 1.22 -11.39 -0.84
N LEU A 14 1.14 -10.80 -2.02
CA LEU A 14 2.32 -10.25 -2.71
C LEU A 14 2.94 -9.09 -1.90
N GLU A 15 2.14 -8.16 -1.42
CA GLU A 15 2.60 -7.06 -0.58
C GLU A 15 3.25 -7.58 0.70
N VAL A 16 2.56 -8.45 1.46
CA VAL A 16 3.09 -9.02 2.70
C VAL A 16 4.41 -9.76 2.47
N VAL A 17 4.51 -10.57 1.40
CA VAL A 17 5.77 -11.25 1.04
C VAL A 17 6.85 -10.23 0.71
N THR A 18 6.53 -9.19 -0.02
CA THR A 18 7.46 -8.10 -0.36
C THR A 18 8.00 -7.43 0.91
N LEU A 19 7.13 -7.05 1.83
CA LEU A 19 7.50 -6.42 3.10
C LEU A 19 8.33 -7.34 3.99
N VAL A 20 7.95 -8.61 4.09
CA VAL A 20 8.70 -9.60 4.89
C VAL A 20 10.09 -9.83 4.34
N VAL A 21 10.23 -10.03 3.03
CA VAL A 21 11.53 -10.24 2.38
C VAL A 21 12.39 -8.97 2.50
N TRP A 22 11.80 -7.81 2.24
CA TRP A 22 12.49 -6.54 2.42
C TRP A 22 13.02 -6.35 3.84
N LEU A 23 12.15 -6.52 4.85
CA LEU A 23 12.54 -6.30 6.23
C LEU A 23 13.63 -7.29 6.67
N ALA A 24 13.53 -8.57 6.27
CA ALA A 24 14.55 -9.55 6.53
C ALA A 24 15.91 -9.13 5.92
N LEU A 25 15.92 -8.65 4.67
CA LEU A 25 17.13 -8.14 4.03
C LEU A 25 17.64 -6.87 4.72
N ALA A 26 16.75 -5.92 5.05
CA ALA A 26 17.13 -4.66 5.67
C ALA A 26 17.73 -4.85 7.08
N LEU A 27 17.16 -5.77 7.89
CA LEU A 27 17.67 -6.07 9.23
C LEU A 27 18.96 -6.89 9.24
N THR A 28 19.24 -7.65 8.16
CA THR A 28 20.44 -8.48 8.03
C THR A 28 21.51 -7.86 7.14
N ALA A 29 21.26 -6.67 6.58
CA ALA A 29 22.17 -6.00 5.67
C ALA A 29 23.49 -5.67 6.36
N THR A 30 24.57 -6.32 5.90
CA THR A 30 25.94 -6.07 6.36
C THR A 30 26.74 -5.25 5.36
N ASP A 31 26.23 -5.09 4.16
CA ASP A 31 26.89 -4.36 3.06
C ASP A 31 25.87 -3.59 2.18
N VAL A 32 26.41 -2.71 1.35
CA VAL A 32 25.63 -1.84 0.46
C VAL A 32 24.82 -2.63 -0.56
N LEU A 33 25.33 -3.78 -1.03
CA LEU A 33 24.66 -4.58 -2.06
C LEU A 33 23.35 -5.18 -1.52
N ILE A 34 23.36 -5.71 -0.28
CA ILE A 34 22.15 -6.24 0.37
C ILE A 34 21.15 -5.10 0.62
N SER A 35 21.63 -3.92 1.03
CA SER A 35 20.75 -2.75 1.21
C SER A 35 20.09 -2.31 -0.09
N ILE A 36 20.85 -2.28 -1.21
CA ILE A 36 20.29 -1.99 -2.53
C ILE A 36 19.27 -3.06 -2.93
N LEU A 37 19.59 -4.35 -2.73
CA LEU A 37 18.68 -5.44 -3.03
C LEU A 37 17.36 -5.32 -2.24
N ALA A 38 17.43 -4.97 -0.96
CA ALA A 38 16.25 -4.72 -0.14
C ALA A 38 15.35 -3.62 -0.75
N ILE A 39 15.93 -2.49 -1.16
CA ILE A 39 15.18 -1.40 -1.82
C ILE A 39 14.59 -1.86 -3.16
N VAL A 40 15.34 -2.61 -3.96
CA VAL A 40 14.85 -3.14 -5.23
C VAL A 40 13.67 -4.08 -5.02
N VAL A 41 13.70 -4.91 -3.99
CA VAL A 41 12.57 -5.80 -3.63
C VAL A 41 11.30 -4.98 -3.35
N LEU A 42 11.39 -3.89 -2.58
CA LEU A 42 10.23 -3.02 -2.34
C LEU A 42 9.70 -2.40 -3.62
N ILE A 43 10.58 -1.76 -4.41
CA ILE A 43 10.16 -1.06 -5.63
C ILE A 43 9.47 -2.03 -6.60
N VAL A 44 10.06 -3.19 -6.83
CA VAL A 44 9.51 -4.19 -7.76
C VAL A 44 8.21 -4.79 -7.20
N GLY A 45 8.21 -5.18 -5.94
CA GLY A 45 7.04 -5.77 -5.28
C GLY A 45 5.83 -4.85 -5.29
N PHE A 46 5.98 -3.61 -4.83
CA PHE A 46 4.92 -2.61 -4.84
C PHE A 46 4.48 -2.23 -6.27
N THR A 47 5.41 -2.14 -7.21
CA THR A 47 5.02 -1.87 -8.61
C THR A 47 4.13 -2.97 -9.16
N ILE A 48 4.46 -4.24 -8.91
CA ILE A 48 3.63 -5.38 -9.35
C ILE A 48 2.30 -5.38 -8.60
N GLU A 49 2.31 -5.14 -7.29
CA GLU A 49 1.10 -5.04 -6.46
C GLU A 49 0.16 -3.97 -7.03
N HIS A 50 0.60 -2.73 -7.24
CA HIS A 50 -0.19 -1.63 -7.80
C HIS A 50 -0.74 -1.94 -9.20
N LEU A 51 0.03 -2.65 -10.05
CA LEU A 51 -0.46 -3.07 -11.36
C LEU A 51 -1.58 -4.09 -11.24
N ILE A 52 -1.47 -5.03 -10.31
CA ILE A 52 -2.51 -6.04 -10.05
C ILE A 52 -3.74 -5.38 -9.43
N THR A 53 -3.58 -4.50 -8.45
CA THR A 53 -4.67 -3.74 -7.81
C THR A 53 -5.45 -2.93 -8.83
N PHE A 54 -4.76 -2.22 -9.75
CA PHE A 54 -5.41 -1.54 -10.86
C PHE A 54 -6.27 -2.50 -11.71
N ASN A 55 -5.74 -3.69 -12.03
CA ASN A 55 -6.49 -4.69 -12.78
C ASN A 55 -7.70 -5.24 -12.00
N VAL A 56 -7.60 -5.31 -10.66
CA VAL A 56 -8.73 -5.70 -9.80
C VAL A 56 -9.84 -4.66 -9.85
N ILE A 57 -9.52 -3.39 -9.66
CA ILE A 57 -10.48 -2.27 -9.66
C ILE A 57 -11.18 -2.18 -11.02
N HIS A 58 -10.45 -2.27 -12.13
CA HIS A 58 -11.00 -2.16 -13.49
C HIS A 58 -11.51 -3.48 -14.08
N ASN A 59 -11.72 -4.50 -13.24
CA ASN A 59 -12.24 -5.82 -13.63
C ASN A 59 -11.49 -6.47 -14.80
N ARG A 60 -10.17 -6.26 -14.88
CA ARG A 60 -9.27 -6.86 -15.90
C ARG A 60 -8.68 -8.17 -15.39
N SER A 61 -8.03 -8.94 -16.25
CA SER A 61 -7.23 -10.10 -15.84
C SER A 61 -6.06 -9.64 -14.93
N LEU A 62 -5.75 -10.37 -13.85
CA LEU A 62 -4.74 -9.98 -12.86
C LEU A 62 -3.38 -9.60 -13.47
N PHE A 63 -2.97 -10.33 -14.50
CA PHE A 63 -1.67 -10.18 -15.16
C PHE A 63 -1.79 -9.58 -16.56
N ASP A 64 -2.86 -8.84 -16.85
CA ASP A 64 -2.96 -8.08 -18.11
C ASP A 64 -2.30 -6.71 -17.94
N PHE A 65 -1.04 -6.62 -18.32
CA PHE A 65 -0.23 -5.39 -18.19
C PHE A 65 -0.27 -4.51 -19.46
N ARG A 66 -1.14 -4.80 -20.44
CA ARG A 66 -1.24 -4.03 -21.68
C ARG A 66 -1.91 -2.69 -21.45
N GLY A 67 -1.28 -1.62 -21.94
CA GLY A 67 -1.85 -0.26 -21.86
C GLY A 67 -2.02 0.30 -20.45
N LEU A 68 -1.30 -0.25 -19.46
CA LEU A 68 -1.32 0.27 -18.10
C LEU A 68 -0.47 1.54 -17.98
N PRO A 69 -0.83 2.48 -17.08
CA PRO A 69 -0.02 3.65 -16.75
C PRO A 69 1.17 3.27 -15.85
N VAL A 70 2.08 2.43 -16.36
CA VAL A 70 3.21 1.85 -15.57
C VAL A 70 4.05 2.95 -14.94
N ALA A 71 4.32 4.05 -15.65
CA ALA A 71 5.13 5.14 -15.11
C ALA A 71 4.51 5.78 -13.84
N GLN A 72 3.19 6.01 -13.84
CA GLN A 72 2.51 6.57 -12.65
C GLN A 72 2.51 5.58 -11.50
N LYS A 73 2.30 4.28 -11.76
CA LYS A 73 2.37 3.24 -10.74
C LYS A 73 3.77 3.11 -10.15
N ALA A 74 4.81 3.16 -10.98
CA ALA A 74 6.18 3.16 -10.51
C ALA A 74 6.50 4.37 -9.62
N VAL A 75 5.95 5.56 -9.91
CA VAL A 75 6.12 6.74 -9.05
C VAL A 75 5.45 6.53 -7.70
N VAL A 76 4.22 6.02 -7.66
CA VAL A 76 3.53 5.71 -6.38
C VAL A 76 4.33 4.66 -5.60
N SER A 77 4.79 3.59 -6.23
CA SER A 77 5.61 2.56 -5.59
C SER A 77 6.95 3.08 -5.05
N LEU A 78 7.55 4.08 -5.72
CA LEU A 78 8.75 4.76 -5.21
C LEU A 78 8.45 5.58 -3.96
N ILE A 79 7.30 6.29 -3.94
CA ILE A 79 6.85 7.05 -2.77
C ILE A 79 6.59 6.10 -1.60
N GLU A 80 5.86 5.02 -1.83
CA GLU A 80 5.58 4.00 -0.83
C GLU A 80 6.86 3.34 -0.31
N THR A 81 7.79 2.97 -1.20
CA THR A 81 9.12 2.47 -0.82
C THR A 81 9.83 3.44 0.12
N ALA A 82 9.83 4.74 -0.21
CA ALA A 82 10.46 5.76 0.63
C ALA A 82 9.78 5.86 2.00
N ILE A 83 8.46 5.73 2.07
CA ILE A 83 7.68 5.74 3.31
C ILE A 83 8.09 4.58 4.22
N TRP A 84 8.15 3.36 3.70
CA TRP A 84 8.55 2.18 4.46
C TRP A 84 10.00 2.25 4.95
N VAL A 85 10.92 2.78 4.13
CA VAL A 85 12.32 3.00 4.53
C VAL A 85 12.41 4.05 5.64
N VAL A 86 11.72 5.19 5.50
CA VAL A 86 11.68 6.25 6.52
C VAL A 86 11.12 5.72 7.83
N TRP A 87 10.02 4.95 7.78
CA TRP A 87 9.44 4.31 8.95
C TRP A 87 10.43 3.41 9.69
N LEU A 88 11.12 2.51 8.97
CA LEU A 88 12.09 1.61 9.58
C LEU A 88 13.26 2.38 10.20
N VAL A 89 13.76 3.41 9.51
CA VAL A 89 14.83 4.26 10.05
C VAL A 89 14.38 4.90 11.36
N ILE A 90 13.20 5.54 11.42
CA ILE A 90 12.68 6.17 12.63
C ILE A 90 12.50 5.13 13.75
N ALA A 91 11.93 3.97 13.43
CA ALA A 91 11.69 2.91 14.40
C ALA A 91 12.96 2.30 15.00
N ARG A 92 14.12 2.50 14.36
CA ARG A 92 15.43 1.98 14.77
C ARG A 92 16.40 3.08 15.24
N LEU A 93 15.98 4.35 15.24
CA LEU A 93 16.76 5.41 15.87
C LEU A 93 16.67 5.25 17.40
N ASP A 94 17.76 5.52 18.08
CA ASP A 94 17.83 5.53 19.56
C ASP A 94 17.98 6.99 20.04
N VAL A 95 16.92 7.79 19.82
CA VAL A 95 16.93 9.24 20.10
C VAL A 95 15.71 9.73 20.88
N PHE A 96 14.70 8.87 21.12
CA PHE A 96 13.42 9.25 21.72
C PHE A 96 13.09 8.50 23.01
N ASP A 97 14.10 7.99 23.72
CA ASP A 97 13.97 7.33 25.02
C ASP A 97 12.93 6.18 25.05
N GLY A 98 12.89 5.35 23.98
CA GLY A 98 11.99 4.21 23.85
C GLY A 98 10.62 4.54 23.26
N PHE A 99 10.38 5.78 22.81
CA PHE A 99 9.15 6.16 22.11
C PHE A 99 9.24 5.99 20.58
N GLU A 100 10.39 5.54 20.06
CA GLU A 100 10.65 5.36 18.62
C GLU A 100 9.55 4.55 17.92
N PRO A 101 9.07 3.40 18.43
CA PRO A 101 8.04 2.62 17.76
C PRO A 101 6.72 3.38 17.64
N VAL A 102 6.35 4.17 18.64
CA VAL A 102 5.13 4.98 18.65
C VAL A 102 5.25 6.12 17.65
N ILE A 103 6.37 6.84 17.66
CA ILE A 103 6.63 7.93 16.72
C ILE A 103 6.66 7.39 15.30
N ALA A 104 7.34 6.28 15.06
CA ALA A 104 7.38 5.63 13.76
C ALA A 104 5.99 5.23 13.28
N ALA A 105 5.13 4.66 14.14
CA ALA A 105 3.76 4.29 13.79
C ALA A 105 2.92 5.52 13.40
N VAL A 106 3.03 6.62 14.14
CA VAL A 106 2.30 7.87 13.84
C VAL A 106 2.77 8.47 12.53
N VAL A 107 4.09 8.53 12.30
CA VAL A 107 4.68 9.03 11.05
C VAL A 107 4.27 8.14 9.87
N LEU A 108 4.37 6.81 10.01
CA LEU A 108 3.93 5.87 8.98
C LEU A 108 2.47 6.11 8.61
N THR A 109 1.56 6.14 9.60
CA THR A 109 0.14 6.38 9.36
C THR A 109 -0.10 7.70 8.61
N GLY A 110 0.57 8.77 9.01
CA GLY A 110 0.47 10.07 8.34
C GLY A 110 0.95 10.04 6.87
N LEU A 111 2.03 9.33 6.61
CA LEU A 111 2.59 9.17 5.27
C LEU A 111 1.75 8.23 4.40
N LEU A 112 1.17 7.17 4.97
CA LEU A 112 0.25 6.27 4.28
C LEU A 112 -1.05 6.98 3.86
N ILE A 113 -1.57 7.93 4.65
CA ILE A 113 -2.72 8.76 4.22
C ILE A 113 -2.40 9.49 2.92
N ILE A 114 -1.19 10.02 2.79
CA ILE A 114 -0.74 10.70 1.57
C ILE A 114 -0.61 9.69 0.43
N GLU A 115 0.08 8.58 0.65
CA GLU A 115 0.30 7.54 -0.35
C GLU A 115 -1.03 6.98 -0.88
N HIS A 116 -1.92 6.53 -0.01
CA HIS A 116 -3.23 6.01 -0.40
C HIS A 116 -4.07 7.02 -1.18
N THR A 117 -3.96 8.32 -0.83
CA THR A 117 -4.63 9.38 -1.60
C THR A 117 -4.02 9.54 -3.00
N LEU A 118 -2.70 9.43 -3.14
CA LEU A 118 -2.02 9.47 -4.44
C LEU A 118 -2.36 8.24 -5.27
N SER A 119 -2.38 7.06 -4.68
CA SER A 119 -2.80 5.81 -5.30
C SER A 119 -4.24 5.91 -5.81
N ASP A 120 -5.17 6.39 -4.98
CA ASP A 120 -6.57 6.60 -5.37
C ASP A 120 -6.69 7.57 -6.56
N ASN A 121 -5.95 8.68 -6.54
CA ASN A 121 -5.92 9.60 -7.67
C ASN A 121 -5.51 8.90 -8.97
N VAL A 122 -4.49 8.04 -8.93
CA VAL A 122 -4.01 7.30 -10.11
C VAL A 122 -4.99 6.22 -10.53
N PHE A 123 -5.59 5.50 -9.57
CA PHE A 123 -6.58 4.45 -9.86
C PHE A 123 -7.87 5.01 -10.48
N THR A 124 -8.29 6.20 -10.07
CA THR A 124 -9.48 6.87 -10.58
C THR A 124 -9.21 7.79 -11.79
N GLY A 125 -8.00 7.74 -12.38
CA GLY A 125 -7.64 8.53 -13.56
C GLY A 125 -7.50 10.04 -13.30
N LYS A 126 -7.38 10.46 -12.05
CA LYS A 126 -7.12 11.84 -11.64
C LYS A 126 -5.63 12.17 -11.77
N ARG A 127 -5.27 13.45 -11.67
CA ARG A 127 -3.86 13.84 -11.61
C ARG A 127 -3.23 13.32 -10.32
N LEU A 128 -2.01 12.78 -10.38
CA LEU A 128 -1.29 12.20 -9.24
C LEU A 128 -1.37 13.09 -7.99
N PHE A 129 -1.07 14.36 -8.11
CA PHE A 129 -1.12 15.34 -7.01
C PHE A 129 -2.43 16.16 -7.00
N GLY A 130 -3.53 15.63 -7.53
CA GLY A 130 -4.82 16.31 -7.54
C GLY A 130 -5.38 16.52 -6.12
N ARG A 131 -5.19 15.52 -5.26
CA ARG A 131 -5.40 15.57 -3.80
C ARG A 131 -4.14 15.00 -3.14
N ILE A 132 -3.76 15.51 -1.98
CA ILE A 132 -2.59 15.02 -1.23
C ILE A 132 -3.04 14.21 0.00
N ALA A 133 -4.21 14.53 0.57
CA ALA A 133 -4.81 13.80 1.66
C ALA A 133 -6.33 13.76 1.50
N ASP A 134 -6.91 12.59 1.81
CA ASP A 134 -8.36 12.38 1.81
C ASP A 134 -8.79 11.76 3.13
N ARG A 135 -9.89 12.26 3.71
CA ARG A 135 -10.44 11.69 4.94
C ARG A 135 -10.85 10.23 4.80
N ARG A 136 -11.16 9.79 3.58
CA ARG A 136 -11.58 8.42 3.28
C ARG A 136 -10.44 7.42 3.46
N THR A 137 -9.18 7.88 3.28
CA THR A 137 -7.99 7.02 3.40
C THR A 137 -7.51 6.86 4.85
N ILE A 138 -7.94 7.73 5.77
CA ILE A 138 -7.47 7.74 7.17
C ILE A 138 -7.70 6.38 7.86
N GLY A 139 -8.89 5.81 7.68
CA GLY A 139 -9.28 4.58 8.41
C GLY A 139 -8.39 3.40 8.07
N PHE A 140 -8.16 3.16 6.80
CA PHE A 140 -7.33 2.02 6.38
C PHE A 140 -5.83 2.30 6.53
N SER A 141 -5.35 3.54 6.40
CA SER A 141 -3.98 3.91 6.75
C SER A 141 -3.65 3.69 8.24
N ILE A 142 -4.63 3.91 9.14
CA ILE A 142 -4.46 3.59 10.57
C ILE A 142 -4.33 2.07 10.77
N ILE A 143 -5.16 1.29 10.08
CA ILE A 143 -5.14 -0.18 10.21
C ILE A 143 -3.78 -0.73 9.75
N GLU A 144 -3.29 -0.29 8.61
CA GLU A 144 -2.01 -0.72 8.06
C GLU A 144 -0.84 -0.24 8.94
N GLY A 145 -0.81 1.04 9.32
CA GLY A 145 0.22 1.59 10.20
C GLY A 145 0.28 0.90 11.57
N ALA A 146 -0.89 0.58 12.15
CA ALA A 146 -0.96 -0.20 13.38
C ALA A 146 -0.48 -1.65 13.18
N GLY A 147 -0.87 -2.28 12.07
CA GLY A 147 -0.41 -3.62 11.70
C GLY A 147 1.12 -3.70 11.59
N ALA A 148 1.73 -2.73 10.91
CA ALA A 148 3.18 -2.62 10.76
C ALA A 148 3.89 -2.40 12.11
N ALA A 149 3.37 -1.54 12.96
CA ALA A 149 3.94 -1.28 14.29
C ALA A 149 3.88 -2.52 15.18
N ILE A 150 2.75 -3.22 15.21
CA ILE A 150 2.59 -4.47 15.95
C ILE A 150 3.51 -5.56 15.38
N TRP A 151 3.61 -5.67 14.06
CA TRP A 151 4.52 -6.60 13.41
C TRP A 151 5.97 -6.41 13.86
N LEU A 152 6.47 -5.17 13.82
CA LEU A 152 7.84 -4.87 14.26
C LEU A 152 8.05 -5.17 15.75
N ALA A 153 7.11 -4.78 16.61
CA ALA A 153 7.18 -5.07 18.03
C ALA A 153 7.19 -6.58 18.33
N LEU A 154 6.46 -7.38 17.55
CA LEU A 154 6.44 -8.84 17.70
C LEU A 154 7.74 -9.49 17.20
N ILE A 155 8.41 -8.91 16.19
CA ILE A 155 9.75 -9.35 15.78
C ILE A 155 10.75 -9.13 16.92
N ASP A 156 10.69 -7.99 17.58
CA ASP A 156 11.62 -7.64 18.67
C ASP A 156 11.51 -8.54 19.91
N ILE A 157 10.41 -9.29 20.04
CA ILE A 157 10.20 -10.29 21.11
C ILE A 157 10.16 -11.74 20.58
N ASP A 158 10.80 -12.00 19.44
CA ASP A 158 10.92 -13.32 18.81
C ASP A 158 9.59 -13.98 18.38
N LEU A 159 8.53 -13.19 18.19
CA LEU A 159 7.22 -13.64 17.68
C LEU A 159 6.98 -13.26 16.21
N ALA A 160 8.01 -13.34 15.39
CA ALA A 160 7.98 -12.90 13.99
C ALA A 160 6.83 -13.49 13.17
N LEU A 161 6.51 -14.80 13.31
CA LEU A 161 5.41 -15.43 12.58
C LEU A 161 4.03 -14.86 12.98
N VAL A 162 3.84 -14.55 14.25
CA VAL A 162 2.61 -13.90 14.74
C VAL A 162 2.53 -12.48 14.17
N GLY A 163 3.65 -11.77 14.15
CA GLY A 163 3.75 -10.45 13.54
C GLY A 163 3.38 -10.45 12.06
N ILE A 164 3.88 -11.41 11.27
CA ILE A 164 3.52 -11.58 9.86
C ILE A 164 2.01 -11.83 9.71
N ALA A 165 1.41 -12.66 10.57
CA ALA A 165 -0.02 -12.91 10.53
C ALA A 165 -0.83 -11.63 10.83
N VAL A 166 -0.40 -10.82 11.80
CA VAL A 166 -1.03 -9.52 12.12
C VAL A 166 -0.92 -8.56 10.92
N LEU A 167 0.27 -8.42 10.33
CA LEU A 167 0.46 -7.61 9.12
C LEU A 167 -0.47 -8.07 7.99
N ALA A 168 -0.50 -9.38 7.70
CA ALA A 168 -1.33 -9.94 6.64
C ALA A 168 -2.83 -9.67 6.85
N VAL A 169 -3.30 -9.72 8.09
CA VAL A 169 -4.70 -9.38 8.41
C VAL A 169 -4.95 -7.90 8.26
N ALA A 170 -4.05 -7.04 8.71
CA ALA A 170 -4.16 -5.58 8.57
C ALA A 170 -4.20 -5.15 7.10
N SER A 171 -3.23 -5.60 6.29
CA SER A 171 -3.19 -5.33 4.84
C SER A 171 -4.41 -5.90 4.12
N PHE A 172 -4.90 -7.09 4.50
CA PHE A 172 -6.11 -7.64 3.89
C PHE A 172 -7.36 -6.78 4.19
N ILE A 173 -7.50 -6.28 5.41
CA ILE A 173 -8.62 -5.38 5.78
C ILE A 173 -8.48 -4.06 5.03
N GLU A 174 -7.30 -3.48 5.02
CA GLU A 174 -6.97 -2.25 4.30
C GLU A 174 -7.36 -2.39 2.82
N HIS A 175 -6.85 -3.38 2.11
CA HIS A 175 -7.11 -3.62 0.70
C HIS A 175 -8.60 -3.85 0.38
N ASN A 176 -9.33 -4.54 1.26
CA ASN A 176 -10.79 -4.67 1.09
C ASN A 176 -11.49 -3.32 1.17
N LEU A 177 -11.07 -2.46 2.09
CA LEU A 177 -11.65 -1.12 2.25
C LEU A 177 -11.31 -0.24 1.05
N ALA A 178 -10.04 -0.21 0.63
CA ALA A 178 -9.56 0.57 -0.50
C ALA A 178 -10.24 0.18 -1.82
N VAL A 179 -10.29 -1.11 -2.14
CA VAL A 179 -10.98 -1.61 -3.37
C VAL A 179 -12.48 -1.32 -3.32
N ASN A 180 -13.13 -1.47 -2.17
CA ASN A 180 -14.56 -1.16 -2.06
C ASN A 180 -14.83 0.34 -2.21
N LEU A 181 -13.94 1.20 -1.72
CA LEU A 181 -14.03 2.64 -1.89
C LEU A 181 -13.90 3.04 -3.37
N ALA A 182 -12.86 2.53 -4.04
CA ALA A 182 -12.63 2.82 -5.47
C ALA A 182 -13.79 2.39 -6.35
N LEU A 183 -14.39 1.20 -6.10
CA LEU A 183 -15.55 0.72 -6.86
C LEU A 183 -16.80 1.58 -6.66
N ARG A 184 -17.03 2.12 -5.46
CA ARG A 184 -18.16 3.03 -5.21
C ARG A 184 -17.99 4.36 -5.95
N GLU A 185 -16.79 4.91 -6.03
CA GLU A 185 -16.51 6.13 -6.79
C GLU A 185 -16.75 5.94 -8.29
N ASP A 186 -16.40 4.79 -8.85
CA ASP A 186 -16.66 4.47 -10.24
C ASP A 186 -18.16 4.40 -10.53
N ASP A 187 -18.96 3.79 -9.66
CA ASP A 187 -20.42 3.69 -9.80
C ASP A 187 -21.08 5.08 -9.73
N GLU A 188 -20.69 5.93 -8.77
CA GLU A 188 -21.21 7.30 -8.62
C GLU A 188 -20.89 8.14 -9.86
N THR A 189 -19.65 8.09 -10.35
CA THR A 189 -19.21 8.85 -11.53
C THR A 189 -19.94 8.39 -12.81
N SER A 190 -20.23 7.11 -12.93
CA SER A 190 -20.97 6.52 -14.05
C SER A 190 -22.45 6.94 -14.02
N ALA A 191 -23.07 7.00 -12.84
CA ALA A 191 -24.45 7.46 -12.67
C ALA A 191 -24.61 8.95 -13.03
N GLU A 192 -23.68 9.81 -12.59
CA GLU A 192 -23.69 11.24 -12.93
C GLU A 192 -23.56 11.50 -14.42
N ARG A 193 -22.71 10.74 -15.13
CA ARG A 193 -22.59 10.85 -16.60
C ARG A 193 -23.89 10.47 -17.32
N SER A 194 -24.58 9.43 -16.87
CA SER A 194 -25.83 8.96 -17.49
C SER A 194 -26.97 9.98 -17.34
N VAL A 195 -27.05 10.69 -16.19
CA VAL A 195 -28.03 11.75 -15.93
C VAL A 195 -27.71 13.00 -16.77
N GLY A 196 -26.43 13.36 -16.91
CA GLY A 196 -26.00 14.51 -17.72
C GLY A 196 -26.29 14.35 -19.21
N ASP A 197 -26.22 13.14 -19.77
CA ASP A 197 -26.55 12.87 -21.18
C ASP A 197 -28.06 12.87 -21.44
N SER A 198 -28.86 12.39 -20.50
CA SER A 198 -30.34 12.40 -20.65
C SER A 198 -30.96 13.80 -20.56
N SER A 199 -30.26 14.80 -20.04
CA SER A 199 -30.71 16.19 -19.94
C SER A 199 -30.38 17.05 -21.18
N ARG A 200 -29.60 16.51 -22.12
CA ARG A 200 -29.16 17.20 -23.35
C ARG A 200 -29.88 16.73 -24.64
N GLY A 201 -30.72 15.70 -24.56
CA GLY A 201 -31.57 15.20 -25.66
C GLY A 201 -32.98 15.69 -25.53
#